data_536197e94b5dd1b7697b8afee3703cfb
#
_entry.id   536197e94b5dd1b7697b8afee3703cfb
#
_cell.length_a   1.000
_cell.length_b   1.000
_cell.length_c   1.000
_cell.angle_alpha   90.00
_cell.angle_beta   90.00
_cell.angle_gamma   90.00
#
_symmetry.space_group_name_H-M   'P 1'
#
loop_
_entity.id
_entity.type
_entity.pdbx_description
1 polymer ?
#
loop_
_entity_poly.entity_id
_entity_poly.type
_entity_poly.pdbx_seq_one_letter_code
_entity_poly.pdbx_strand_id
1 'polypeptide(L)'
;MKNMRALSIRQPYAEQILRGKKRIEYRSRPTNIRERVYIYAGMKPGVVEAWEEIRLQPGDLPTGVLVGTVEIKACTGKPGDYEWHLAKPVRLKRKLKPRKHPQPAWFYPF
;
A
#
# COMPACT_ATOMS: atom_id res chain seq x y z
N MET A 1 8.83 -17.26 -13.54
CA MET A 1 8.51 -15.88 -13.14
C MET A 1 8.54 -15.75 -11.64
N LYS A 2 9.12 -14.65 -11.17
CA LYS A 2 9.18 -14.38 -9.75
C LYS A 2 7.82 -13.87 -9.26
N ASN A 3 7.30 -14.42 -8.18
CA ASN A 3 6.07 -13.91 -7.60
C ASN A 3 6.29 -12.53 -7.01
N MET A 4 5.40 -11.60 -7.33
CA MET A 4 5.43 -10.27 -6.76
C MET A 4 4.72 -10.30 -5.41
N ARG A 5 5.39 -9.82 -4.36
CA ARG A 5 4.76 -9.73 -3.05
C ARG A 5 3.85 -8.53 -2.95
N ALA A 6 2.97 -8.55 -1.99
CA ALA A 6 2.02 -7.48 -1.74
C ALA A 6 2.28 -6.83 -0.38
N LEU A 7 2.11 -5.51 -0.34
CA LEU A 7 2.17 -4.72 0.88
C LEU A 7 0.73 -4.34 1.25
N SER A 8 0.34 -4.66 2.48
CA SER A 8 -0.99 -4.30 2.99
C SER A 8 -0.99 -2.84 3.40
N ILE A 9 -1.84 -2.05 2.77
CA ILE A 9 -1.96 -0.61 3.04
C ILE A 9 -3.44 -0.28 3.20
N ARG A 10 -3.78 0.43 4.27
CA ARG A 10 -5.16 0.83 4.53
C ARG A 10 -5.61 1.89 3.53
N GLN A 11 -6.93 1.93 3.26
CA GLN A 11 -7.52 3.06 2.57
C GLN A 11 -7.78 4.19 3.57
N PRO A 12 -7.66 5.46 3.19
CA PRO A 12 -7.45 5.96 1.82
C PRO A 12 -5.97 6.07 1.41
N TYR A 13 -5.04 5.59 2.23
CA TYR A 13 -3.61 5.73 1.95
C TYR A 13 -3.21 5.04 0.64
N ALA A 14 -3.79 3.86 0.37
CA ALA A 14 -3.53 3.16 -0.89
C ALA A 14 -3.93 4.02 -2.09
N GLU A 15 -5.09 4.67 -2.02
CA GLU A 15 -5.55 5.56 -3.08
C GLU A 15 -4.64 6.78 -3.22
N GLN A 16 -4.20 7.36 -2.12
CA GLN A 16 -3.28 8.51 -2.14
C GLN A 16 -1.96 8.16 -2.82
N ILE A 17 -1.47 6.93 -2.61
CA ILE A 17 -0.26 6.44 -3.27
C ILE A 17 -0.50 6.35 -4.77
N LEU A 18 -1.62 5.76 -5.20
CA LEU A 18 -1.94 5.62 -6.61
C LEU A 18 -2.11 6.94 -7.32
N ARG A 19 -2.60 7.97 -6.62
CA ARG A 19 -2.72 9.32 -7.16
C ARG A 19 -1.40 10.08 -7.19
N GLY A 20 -0.33 9.50 -6.63
CA GLY A 20 0.97 10.18 -6.54
C GLY A 20 1.06 11.22 -5.45
N LYS A 21 0.06 11.34 -4.60
CA LYS A 21 0.03 12.33 -3.50
C LYS A 21 0.78 11.86 -2.27
N LYS A 22 0.78 10.55 -2.01
CA LYS A 22 1.52 9.96 -0.90
C LYS A 22 2.72 9.21 -1.47
N ARG A 23 3.93 9.66 -1.13
CA ARG A 23 5.17 9.08 -1.63
C ARG A 23 6.01 8.42 -0.55
N ILE A 24 5.54 8.47 0.69
CA ILE A 24 6.22 7.87 1.83
C ILE A 24 5.19 7.07 2.62
N GLU A 25 5.55 5.82 2.92
CA GLU A 25 4.78 4.98 3.82
C GLU A 25 5.53 4.92 5.14
N TYR A 26 4.86 5.34 6.22
CA TYR A 26 5.48 5.41 7.53
C TYR A 26 5.26 4.09 8.27
N ARG A 27 6.35 3.49 8.71
CA ARG A 27 6.32 2.21 9.42
C ARG A 27 7.27 2.25 10.61
N SER A 28 6.98 1.45 11.64
CA SER A 28 7.84 1.36 12.81
C SER A 28 9.07 0.49 12.55
N ARG A 29 9.06 -0.31 11.50
CA ARG A 29 10.14 -1.22 11.14
C ARG A 29 10.76 -0.84 9.80
N PRO A 30 12.05 -1.15 9.61
CA PRO A 30 12.66 -0.92 8.30
C PRO A 30 12.31 -2.03 7.32
N THR A 31 12.64 -1.81 6.05
CA THR A 31 12.55 -2.85 5.04
C THR A 31 13.80 -2.84 4.17
N ASN A 32 14.25 -4.03 3.79
CA ASN A 32 15.34 -4.20 2.82
C ASN A 32 14.80 -4.44 1.41
N ILE A 33 13.48 -4.47 1.25
CA ILE A 33 12.85 -4.72 -0.05
C ILE A 33 13.04 -3.50 -0.93
N ARG A 34 13.56 -3.73 -2.14
CA ARG A 34 13.80 -2.68 -3.14
C ARG A 34 13.35 -3.22 -4.49
N GLU A 35 12.02 -3.28 -4.66
CA GLU A 35 11.41 -3.86 -5.85
C GLU A 35 10.01 -3.31 -6.02
N ARG A 36 9.38 -3.63 -7.15
CA ARG A 36 7.96 -3.33 -7.36
C ARG A 36 7.13 -4.35 -6.60
N VAL A 37 6.10 -3.85 -5.92
CA VAL A 37 5.21 -4.68 -5.12
C VAL A 37 3.77 -4.34 -5.42
N TYR A 38 2.86 -5.28 -5.20
CA TYR A 38 1.43 -4.99 -5.22
C TYR A 38 1.05 -4.14 -4.01
N ILE A 39 0.03 -3.32 -4.20
CA ILE A 39 -0.65 -2.64 -3.10
C ILE A 39 -1.95 -3.40 -2.84
N TYR A 40 -2.05 -4.00 -1.66
CA TYR A 40 -3.29 -4.61 -1.18
C TYR A 40 -4.02 -3.60 -0.31
N ALA A 41 -5.26 -3.25 -0.70
CA ALA A 41 -6.07 -2.33 0.08
C ALA A 41 -6.68 -3.07 1.27
N GLY A 42 -6.14 -2.86 2.45
CA GLY A 42 -6.60 -3.52 3.65
C GLY A 42 -8.03 -3.13 4.02
N MET A 43 -8.72 -4.00 4.77
CA MET A 43 -10.13 -3.81 5.09
C MET A 43 -10.37 -2.81 6.22
N LYS A 44 -9.40 -2.62 7.09
CA LYS A 44 -9.53 -1.67 8.21
C LYS A 44 -9.21 -0.26 7.72
N PRO A 45 -10.13 0.70 7.85
CA PRO A 45 -9.88 2.05 7.34
C PRO A 45 -8.82 2.80 8.14
N GLY A 46 -8.20 3.76 7.49
CA GLY A 46 -7.31 4.72 8.13
C GLY A 46 -8.09 5.75 8.93
N VAL A 47 -7.39 6.75 9.47
CA VAL A 47 -7.99 7.76 10.35
C VAL A 47 -8.94 8.68 9.58
N VAL A 48 -9.88 9.28 10.30
CA VAL A 48 -10.90 10.15 9.72
C VAL A 48 -10.29 11.30 8.92
N GLU A 49 -9.24 11.92 9.45
CA GLU A 49 -8.59 13.07 8.82
C GLU A 49 -8.04 12.73 7.43
N ALA A 50 -7.55 11.50 7.26
CA ALA A 50 -7.03 11.07 5.96
C ALA A 50 -8.15 10.95 4.92
N TRP A 51 -9.34 10.52 5.34
CA TRP A 51 -10.51 10.46 4.46
C TRP A 51 -11.02 11.86 4.10
N GLU A 52 -11.06 12.75 5.08
CA GLU A 52 -11.47 14.13 4.85
C GLU A 52 -10.57 14.83 3.84
N GLU A 53 -9.27 14.56 3.90
CA GLU A 53 -8.28 15.17 3.02
C GLU A 53 -8.57 14.88 1.54
N ILE A 54 -9.09 13.69 1.22
CA ILE A 54 -9.44 13.35 -0.16
C ILE A 54 -10.93 13.46 -0.45
N ARG A 55 -11.71 13.93 0.52
CA ARG A 55 -13.16 14.14 0.40
C ARG A 55 -13.93 12.87 0.05
N LEU A 56 -13.53 11.77 0.67
CA LEU A 56 -14.19 10.47 0.54
C LEU A 56 -14.47 9.91 1.93
N GLN A 57 -15.28 8.86 1.97
CA GLN A 57 -15.65 8.19 3.20
C GLN A 57 -15.30 6.71 3.12
N PRO A 58 -15.09 6.03 4.26
CA PRO A 58 -14.97 4.58 4.26
C PRO A 58 -16.17 3.96 3.53
N GLY A 59 -15.86 3.04 2.61
CA GLY A 59 -16.86 2.46 1.72
C GLY A 59 -16.82 3.02 0.31
N ASP A 60 -16.25 4.21 0.12
CA ASP A 60 -16.13 4.81 -1.22
C ASP A 60 -14.99 4.21 -2.04
N LEU A 61 -14.05 3.53 -1.40
CA LEU A 61 -12.89 2.94 -2.07
C LEU A 61 -12.87 1.43 -1.91
N PRO A 62 -12.31 0.70 -2.87
CA PRO A 62 -12.24 -0.75 -2.77
C PRO A 62 -11.32 -1.19 -1.64
N THR A 63 -11.70 -2.28 -0.98
CA THR A 63 -10.91 -2.94 0.06
C THR A 63 -10.90 -4.44 -0.17
N GLY A 64 -9.92 -5.12 0.42
CA GLY A 64 -9.82 -6.57 0.30
C GLY A 64 -9.31 -7.04 -1.05
N VAL A 65 -8.73 -6.14 -1.85
CA VAL A 65 -8.25 -6.45 -3.21
C VAL A 65 -6.93 -5.75 -3.48
N LEU A 66 -6.20 -6.26 -4.48
CA LEU A 66 -5.02 -5.60 -5.01
C LEU A 66 -5.49 -4.48 -5.94
N VAL A 67 -5.00 -3.26 -5.71
CA VAL A 67 -5.47 -2.07 -6.42
C VAL A 67 -4.42 -1.46 -7.33
N GLY A 68 -3.16 -1.81 -7.14
CA GLY A 68 -2.08 -1.25 -7.94
C GLY A 68 -0.75 -1.85 -7.59
N THR A 69 0.31 -1.24 -8.14
CA THR A 69 1.69 -1.58 -7.81
C THR A 69 2.48 -0.30 -7.56
N VAL A 70 3.59 -0.43 -6.86
CA VAL A 70 4.49 0.69 -6.56
C VAL A 70 5.89 0.13 -6.33
N GLU A 71 6.91 0.94 -6.60
CA GLU A 71 8.29 0.55 -6.29
C GLU A 71 8.68 1.08 -4.92
N ILE A 72 9.35 0.23 -4.14
CA ILE A 72 10.03 0.68 -2.92
C ILE A 72 11.47 0.99 -3.32
N LYS A 73 11.85 2.26 -3.28
CA LYS A 73 13.17 2.69 -3.76
C LYS A 73 14.16 2.98 -2.66
N ALA A 74 13.72 3.23 -1.44
CA ALA A 74 14.60 3.54 -0.33
C ALA A 74 13.87 3.37 0.99
N CYS A 75 14.64 3.26 2.06
CA CYS A 75 14.13 3.26 3.42
C CYS A 75 15.07 4.08 4.27
N THR A 76 14.55 5.09 4.96
CA THR A 76 15.31 5.96 5.85
C THR A 76 14.64 6.04 7.21
N GLY A 77 15.36 6.60 8.19
CA GLY A 77 14.78 6.78 9.52
C GLY A 77 15.56 6.06 10.60
N LYS A 78 14.90 5.83 11.72
CA LYS A 78 15.50 5.24 12.92
C LYS A 78 14.51 4.29 13.57
N PRO A 79 14.95 3.43 14.51
CA PRO A 79 14.06 2.48 15.16
C PRO A 79 12.78 3.13 15.67
N GLY A 80 11.66 2.53 15.26
CA GLY A 80 10.32 3.01 15.60
C GLY A 80 9.74 4.05 14.65
N ASP A 81 10.57 4.61 13.74
CA ASP A 81 10.11 5.72 12.88
C ASP A 81 10.83 5.68 11.54
N TYR A 82 10.36 4.81 10.65
CA TYR A 82 10.95 4.64 9.34
C TYR A 82 10.07 5.20 8.23
N GLU A 83 10.72 5.69 7.19
CA GLU A 83 10.09 6.19 5.97
C GLU A 83 10.46 5.26 4.82
N TRP A 84 9.44 4.59 4.28
CA TRP A 84 9.61 3.76 3.08
C TRP A 84 9.26 4.62 1.87
N HIS A 85 10.27 4.92 1.04
CA HIS A 85 10.13 5.83 -0.09
C HIS A 85 9.59 5.09 -1.30
N LEU A 86 8.47 5.58 -1.83
CA LEU A 86 7.71 4.94 -2.89
C LEU A 86 7.89 5.71 -4.20
N ALA A 87 7.85 4.99 -5.32
CA ALA A 87 8.00 5.58 -6.63
C ALA A 87 7.17 4.83 -7.66
N LYS A 88 6.86 5.51 -8.75
CA LYS A 88 6.23 4.94 -9.94
C LYS A 88 4.98 4.11 -9.62
N PRO A 89 3.97 4.70 -8.95
CA PRO A 89 2.72 3.98 -8.69
C PRO A 89 1.98 3.72 -10.00
N VAL A 90 1.38 2.53 -10.10
CA VAL A 90 0.59 2.14 -11.26
C VAL A 90 -0.71 1.53 -10.75
N ARG A 91 -1.83 2.12 -11.16
CA ARG A 91 -3.15 1.56 -10.84
C ARG A 91 -3.41 0.36 -11.72
N LEU A 92 -3.88 -0.74 -11.14
CA LEU A 92 -4.29 -1.90 -11.93
C LEU A 92 -5.55 -1.55 -12.72
N LYS A 93 -5.61 -1.99 -13.98
CA LYS A 93 -6.82 -1.82 -14.80
C LYS A 93 -8.01 -2.55 -14.18
N ARG A 94 -7.75 -3.69 -13.57
CA ARG A 94 -8.75 -4.53 -12.92
C ARG A 94 -8.24 -4.89 -11.53
N LYS A 95 -9.07 -4.67 -10.52
CA LYS A 95 -8.74 -5.07 -9.15
C LYS A 95 -8.65 -6.58 -9.09
N LEU A 96 -7.66 -7.08 -8.36
CA LEU A 96 -7.41 -8.51 -8.27
C LEU A 96 -7.66 -8.99 -6.85
N LYS A 97 -8.41 -10.08 -6.72
CA LYS A 97 -8.61 -10.71 -5.43
C LYS A 97 -7.44 -11.65 -5.15
N PRO A 98 -6.74 -11.51 -4.02
CA PRO A 98 -5.64 -12.43 -3.71
C PRO A 98 -6.18 -13.83 -3.47
N ARG A 99 -5.41 -14.84 -3.88
CA ARG A 99 -5.76 -16.24 -3.65
C ARG A 99 -5.34 -16.70 -2.27
N LYS A 100 -4.25 -16.14 -1.76
CA LYS A 100 -3.73 -16.49 -0.45
C LYS A 100 -4.21 -15.47 0.57
N HIS A 101 -4.30 -15.92 1.81
CA HIS A 101 -4.81 -15.10 2.89
C HIS A 101 -3.93 -13.86 3.11
N PRO A 102 -4.50 -12.65 3.05
CA PRO A 102 -3.72 -11.44 3.28
C PRO A 102 -3.19 -11.35 4.71
N GLN A 103 -1.98 -10.85 4.83
CA GLN A 103 -1.34 -10.65 6.13
C GLN A 103 -0.70 -9.26 6.18
N PRO A 104 -0.65 -8.63 7.36
CA PRO A 104 0.18 -7.46 7.53
C PRO A 104 1.63 -7.94 7.78
N ALA A 105 2.66 -7.24 7.31
CA ALA A 105 2.58 -6.17 6.30
C ALA A 105 2.76 -6.75 4.90
N TRP A 106 3.48 -7.86 4.80
CA TRP A 106 3.89 -8.50 3.55
C TRP A 106 3.25 -9.86 3.39
N PHE A 107 2.85 -10.19 2.16
CA PHE A 107 2.40 -11.53 1.81
C PHE A 107 2.52 -11.75 0.30
N TYR A 108 2.52 -13.02 -0.10
CA TYR A 108 2.47 -13.37 -1.52
C TYR A 108 1.01 -13.69 -1.86
N PRO A 109 0.35 -12.85 -2.70
CA PRO A 109 -1.09 -12.99 -2.94
C PRO A 109 -1.47 -14.18 -3.84
N PHE A 110 -0.50 -14.71 -4.55
CA PHE A 110 -0.75 -15.82 -5.48
C PHE A 110 0.20 -16.99 -5.29
#